data_601f39ffd54e36348b5b127d3c8a732a
#
_entry.id   601f39ffd54e36348b5b127d3c8a732a
#
_cell.length_a   1.000
_cell.length_b   1.000
_cell.length_c   1.000
_cell.angle_alpha   90.00
_cell.angle_beta   90.00
_cell.angle_gamma   90.00
#
_symmetry.space_group_name_H-M   'P 1'
#
loop_
_entity.id
_entity.type
_entity.pdbx_description
1 polymer ?
#
loop_
_entity_poly.entity_id
_entity_poly.type
_entity_poly.pdbx_seq_one_letter_code
_entity_poly.pdbx_strand_id
1 'polypeptide(L)'
;MNDKNEKPIPSLIRSHGGYRKLRSYQTAELVYDATVVFCDRFIERRSRTHDQMVQAARSGVQNIAEGSMASATSKKTELKLTGVARASLEELLLDYQAFLRQKGLPLWAKDSPEALAIRKKYSSEQSDPSDLRDPYSLKTASPEVAANTLICLINQASYLLGRQLQRLEQQFLTEGGFTERLYKARTQARKTR
;
A
#
# COMPACT_ATOMS: atom_id res chain seq x y z
N MET A 1 42.82 10.63 33.48
CA MET A 1 42.33 10.21 32.15
C MET A 1 40.91 9.73 32.35
N ASN A 2 39.96 10.65 32.07
CA ASN A 2 38.54 10.34 32.19
C ASN A 2 37.98 10.18 30.78
N ASP A 3 37.89 8.96 30.35
CA ASP A 3 37.19 8.60 29.13
C ASP A 3 35.69 8.66 29.43
N LYS A 4 35.10 9.80 29.14
CA LYS A 4 33.66 9.99 29.29
C LYS A 4 32.98 9.14 28.23
N ASN A 5 32.35 8.09 28.70
CA ASN A 5 31.45 7.23 27.94
C ASN A 5 30.19 8.07 27.54
N GLU A 6 30.37 9.02 26.62
CA GLU A 6 29.27 9.80 26.07
C GLU A 6 28.42 8.89 25.20
N LYS A 7 27.27 8.45 25.71
CA LYS A 7 26.29 7.77 24.90
C LYS A 7 25.92 8.67 23.72
N PRO A 8 26.09 8.22 22.48
CA PRO A 8 25.80 9.04 21.30
C PRO A 8 24.34 9.53 21.38
N ILE A 9 24.16 10.83 21.17
CA ILE A 9 22.81 11.43 21.10
C ILE A 9 22.06 10.73 19.99
N PRO A 10 20.94 10.05 20.29
CA PRO A 10 20.20 9.29 19.28
C PRO A 10 19.76 10.24 18.14
N SER A 11 19.98 9.81 16.89
CA SER A 11 19.60 10.59 15.71
C SER A 11 18.13 10.99 15.79
N LEU A 12 17.86 12.27 15.68
CA LEU A 12 16.51 12.83 15.71
C LEU A 12 15.68 12.37 14.50
N ILE A 13 16.34 12.27 13.34
CA ILE A 13 15.75 11.80 12.08
C ILE A 13 16.06 10.31 11.97
N ARG A 14 15.01 9.50 12.06
CA ARG A 14 15.12 8.04 11.89
C ARG A 14 15.30 7.68 10.42
N SER A 15 15.87 6.50 10.17
CA SER A 15 15.86 5.92 8.82
C SER A 15 14.43 5.85 8.27
N HIS A 16 14.23 6.30 7.03
CA HIS A 16 12.93 6.43 6.36
C HIS A 16 13.04 6.00 4.89
N GLY A 17 11.90 5.89 4.19
CA GLY A 17 11.88 5.58 2.76
C GLY A 17 12.06 4.11 2.42
N GLY A 18 11.93 3.20 3.37
CA GLY A 18 11.98 1.75 3.14
C GLY A 18 10.72 1.14 2.50
N TYR A 19 9.86 1.94 1.88
CA TYR A 19 8.54 1.54 1.38
C TYR A 19 8.58 0.40 0.35
N ARG A 20 9.65 0.32 -0.48
CA ARG A 20 9.79 -0.77 -1.46
C ARG A 20 9.83 -2.17 -0.84
N LYS A 21 10.18 -2.27 0.46
CA LYS A 21 10.17 -3.52 1.22
C LYS A 21 8.81 -3.79 1.89
N LEU A 22 7.89 -2.82 1.87
CA LEU A 22 6.56 -3.00 2.43
C LEU A 22 5.72 -3.84 1.47
N ARG A 23 5.16 -4.92 1.98
CA ARG A 23 4.26 -5.78 1.21
C ARG A 23 3.01 -5.05 0.72
N SER A 24 2.51 -4.09 1.52
CA SER A 24 1.41 -3.22 1.12
C SER A 24 1.75 -2.40 -0.13
N TYR A 25 2.98 -1.89 -0.22
CA TYR A 25 3.48 -1.17 -1.39
C TYR A 25 3.59 -2.09 -2.61
N GLN A 26 4.28 -3.22 -2.46
CA GLN A 26 4.49 -4.20 -3.54
C GLN A 26 3.15 -4.71 -4.11
N THR A 27 2.17 -4.98 -3.23
CA THR A 27 0.84 -5.42 -3.67
C THR A 27 0.09 -4.29 -4.36
N ALA A 28 0.17 -3.05 -3.87
CA ALA A 28 -0.45 -1.90 -4.51
C ALA A 28 0.18 -1.60 -5.88
N GLU A 29 1.49 -1.74 -6.02
CA GLU A 29 2.23 -1.60 -7.29
C GLU A 29 1.79 -2.66 -8.30
N LEU A 30 1.68 -3.91 -7.88
CA LEU A 30 1.11 -5.00 -8.70
C LEU A 30 -0.32 -4.68 -9.15
N VAL A 31 -1.16 -4.18 -8.24
CA VAL A 31 -2.54 -3.74 -8.58
C VAL A 31 -2.52 -2.61 -9.60
N TYR A 32 -1.62 -1.63 -9.46
CA TYR A 32 -1.51 -0.52 -10.39
C TYR A 32 -1.14 -0.98 -11.80
N ASP A 33 -0.07 -1.77 -11.93
CA ASP A 33 0.38 -2.29 -13.23
C ASP A 33 -0.69 -3.16 -13.89
N ALA A 34 -1.34 -4.01 -13.12
CA ALA A 34 -2.44 -4.85 -13.58
C ALA A 34 -3.70 -4.03 -13.96
N THR A 35 -3.97 -2.91 -13.27
CA THR A 35 -5.07 -2.01 -13.61
C THR A 35 -4.84 -1.33 -14.97
N VAL A 36 -3.61 -0.93 -15.27
CA VAL A 36 -3.27 -0.38 -16.60
C VAL A 36 -3.58 -1.41 -17.69
N VAL A 37 -3.12 -2.66 -17.52
CA VAL A 37 -3.41 -3.75 -18.47
C VAL A 37 -4.90 -4.01 -18.62
N PHE A 38 -5.64 -4.01 -17.51
CA PHE A 38 -7.09 -4.20 -17.53
C PHE A 38 -7.81 -3.07 -18.27
N CYS A 39 -7.48 -1.83 -17.95
CA CYS A 39 -8.11 -0.66 -18.56
C CYS A 39 -7.85 -0.62 -20.07
N ASP A 40 -6.61 -0.85 -20.50
CA ASP A 40 -6.26 -0.90 -21.93
C ASP A 40 -7.00 -1.98 -22.72
N ARG A 41 -7.41 -3.06 -22.05
CA ARG A 41 -8.10 -4.19 -22.69
C ARG A 41 -9.62 -4.07 -22.68
N PHE A 42 -10.20 -3.54 -21.62
CA PHE A 42 -11.62 -3.71 -21.34
C PHE A 42 -12.40 -2.41 -21.15
N ILE A 43 -11.72 -1.29 -20.98
CA ILE A 43 -12.33 0.02 -20.80
C ILE A 43 -12.02 0.88 -22.03
N GLU A 44 -13.00 1.62 -22.51
CA GLU A 44 -12.79 2.54 -23.63
C GLU A 44 -11.71 3.57 -23.27
N ARG A 45 -10.68 3.67 -24.10
CA ARG A 45 -9.47 4.47 -23.84
C ARG A 45 -9.73 5.96 -23.65
N ARG A 46 -10.81 6.50 -24.27
CA ARG A 46 -11.23 7.89 -24.12
C ARG A 46 -12.26 8.09 -23.00
N SER A 47 -12.61 7.03 -22.31
CA SER A 47 -13.55 7.07 -21.20
C SER A 47 -12.90 7.69 -19.97
N ARG A 48 -13.62 8.58 -19.29
CA ARG A 48 -13.20 9.12 -18.01
C ARG A 48 -12.98 8.01 -16.96
N THR A 49 -13.72 6.92 -17.05
CA THR A 49 -13.56 5.75 -16.17
C THR A 49 -12.16 5.14 -16.31
N HIS A 50 -11.59 5.06 -17.53
CA HIS A 50 -10.23 4.59 -17.74
C HIS A 50 -9.24 5.39 -16.92
N ASP A 51 -9.27 6.71 -17.05
CA ASP A 51 -8.36 7.61 -16.34
C ASP A 51 -8.57 7.56 -14.81
N GLN A 52 -9.81 7.48 -14.36
CA GLN A 52 -10.14 7.42 -12.93
C GLN A 52 -9.62 6.13 -12.29
N MET A 53 -9.84 4.96 -12.90
CA MET A 53 -9.33 3.69 -12.39
C MET A 53 -7.81 3.67 -12.31
N VAL A 54 -7.12 4.10 -13.37
CA VAL A 54 -5.65 4.18 -13.39
C VAL A 54 -5.15 5.18 -12.35
N GLN A 55 -5.82 6.33 -12.19
CA GLN A 55 -5.46 7.33 -11.20
C GLN A 55 -5.70 6.86 -9.76
N ALA A 56 -6.79 6.14 -9.49
CA ALA A 56 -7.07 5.55 -8.17
C ALA A 56 -6.00 4.52 -7.79
N ALA A 57 -5.64 3.63 -8.72
CA ALA A 57 -4.56 2.66 -8.52
C ALA A 57 -3.22 3.34 -8.24
N ARG A 58 -2.84 4.33 -9.06
CA ARG A 58 -1.63 5.13 -8.92
C ARG A 58 -1.60 5.88 -7.59
N SER A 59 -2.72 6.49 -7.18
CA SER A 59 -2.85 7.20 -5.91
C SER A 59 -2.61 6.27 -4.72
N GLY A 60 -3.12 5.04 -4.78
CA GLY A 60 -2.83 4.01 -3.77
C GLY A 60 -1.33 3.82 -3.56
N VAL A 61 -0.57 3.58 -4.63
CA VAL A 61 0.90 3.39 -4.59
C VAL A 61 1.63 4.62 -4.08
N GLN A 62 1.33 5.79 -4.65
CA GLN A 62 2.03 7.04 -4.33
C GLN A 62 1.87 7.42 -2.87
N ASN A 63 0.66 7.33 -2.32
CA ASN A 63 0.41 7.69 -0.92
C ASN A 63 1.12 6.76 0.08
N ILE A 64 1.34 5.47 -0.25
CA ILE A 64 2.17 4.58 0.57
C ILE A 64 3.62 5.06 0.59
N ALA A 65 4.18 5.38 -0.58
CA ALA A 65 5.55 5.85 -0.72
C ALA A 65 5.77 7.18 0.01
N GLU A 66 4.91 8.17 -0.23
CA GLU A 66 4.96 9.49 0.39
C GLU A 66 4.80 9.41 1.91
N GLY A 67 3.87 8.59 2.40
CA GLY A 67 3.70 8.34 3.83
C GLY A 67 4.96 7.79 4.48
N SER A 68 5.58 6.79 3.85
CA SER A 68 6.83 6.21 4.32
C SER A 68 7.98 7.22 4.29
N MET A 69 8.07 8.08 3.29
CA MET A 69 9.07 9.17 3.24
C MET A 69 8.84 10.21 4.33
N ALA A 70 7.59 10.58 4.59
CA ALA A 70 7.22 11.53 5.64
C ALA A 70 7.44 10.98 7.07
N SER A 71 7.58 9.67 7.25
CA SER A 71 7.65 9.00 8.55
C SER A 71 8.77 9.49 9.47
N ALA A 72 9.87 9.99 8.89
CA ALA A 72 11.02 10.52 9.62
C ALA A 72 10.65 11.73 10.48
N THR A 73 9.80 12.61 9.96
CA THR A 73 9.47 13.93 10.54
C THR A 73 8.02 14.04 10.99
N SER A 74 7.12 13.20 10.49
CA SER A 74 5.70 13.28 10.84
C SER A 74 4.99 11.92 10.78
N LYS A 75 4.85 11.26 11.92
CA LYS A 75 4.02 10.06 12.07
C LYS A 75 2.54 10.32 11.75
N LYS A 76 2.05 11.52 12.06
CA LYS A 76 0.67 11.94 11.73
C LYS A 76 0.46 11.96 10.22
N THR A 77 1.44 12.45 9.45
CA THR A 77 1.38 12.47 7.98
C THR A 77 1.45 11.05 7.42
N GLU A 78 2.33 10.19 7.95
CA GLU A 78 2.40 8.78 7.55
C GLU A 78 1.05 8.06 7.76
N LEU A 79 0.43 8.21 8.92
CA LEU A 79 -0.92 7.66 9.21
C LEU A 79 -1.96 8.19 8.21
N LYS A 80 -1.99 9.51 7.99
CA LYS A 80 -2.95 10.13 7.06
C LYS A 80 -2.78 9.60 5.64
N LEU A 81 -1.57 9.58 5.10
CA LEU A 81 -1.31 9.15 3.73
C LEU A 81 -1.53 7.65 3.54
N THR A 82 -1.21 6.82 4.53
CA THR A 82 -1.56 5.39 4.51
C THR A 82 -3.09 5.19 4.48
N GLY A 83 -3.84 6.02 5.21
CA GLY A 83 -5.31 6.05 5.15
C GLY A 83 -5.84 6.46 3.78
N VAL A 84 -5.25 7.49 3.15
CA VAL A 84 -5.60 7.94 1.79
C VAL A 84 -5.31 6.85 0.76
N ALA A 85 -4.16 6.16 0.87
CA ALA A 85 -3.84 5.03 0.00
C ALA A 85 -4.91 3.94 0.05
N ARG A 86 -5.37 3.60 1.26
CA ARG A 86 -6.44 2.61 1.43
C ARG A 86 -7.77 3.08 0.82
N ALA A 87 -8.12 4.36 1.00
CA ALA A 87 -9.33 4.94 0.41
C ALA A 87 -9.30 4.93 -1.12
N SER A 88 -8.14 5.23 -1.73
CA SER A 88 -7.97 5.16 -3.19
C SER A 88 -8.13 3.74 -3.74
N LEU A 89 -7.62 2.73 -3.01
CA LEU A 89 -7.83 1.34 -3.40
C LEU A 89 -9.28 0.88 -3.20
N GLU A 90 -10.00 1.43 -2.23
CA GLU A 90 -11.43 1.16 -2.06
C GLU A 90 -12.26 1.75 -3.21
N GLU A 91 -11.95 2.97 -3.66
CA GLU A 91 -12.54 3.57 -4.86
C GLU A 91 -12.35 2.66 -6.08
N LEU A 92 -11.10 2.21 -6.32
CA LEU A 92 -10.79 1.27 -7.39
C LEU A 92 -11.55 -0.06 -7.28
N LEU A 93 -11.71 -0.59 -6.07
CA LEU A 93 -12.51 -1.79 -5.80
C LEU A 93 -13.95 -1.63 -6.26
N LEU A 94 -14.56 -0.50 -5.95
CA LEU A 94 -15.93 -0.17 -6.36
C LEU A 94 -16.05 -0.07 -7.89
N ASP A 95 -15.05 0.46 -8.57
CA ASP A 95 -15.02 0.53 -10.03
C ASP A 95 -15.00 -0.87 -10.67
N TYR A 96 -14.21 -1.81 -10.15
CA TYR A 96 -14.22 -3.19 -10.63
C TYR A 96 -15.55 -3.91 -10.38
N GLN A 97 -16.16 -3.68 -9.23
CA GLN A 97 -17.48 -4.23 -8.92
C GLN A 97 -18.55 -3.63 -9.85
N ALA A 98 -18.46 -2.32 -10.13
CA ALA A 98 -19.34 -1.65 -11.08
C ALA A 98 -19.17 -2.21 -12.50
N PHE A 99 -17.93 -2.44 -12.93
CA PHE A 99 -17.63 -3.07 -14.22
C PHE A 99 -18.29 -4.44 -14.36
N LEU A 100 -18.10 -5.33 -13.38
CA LEU A 100 -18.74 -6.66 -13.40
C LEU A 100 -20.25 -6.54 -13.47
N ARG A 101 -20.87 -5.73 -12.63
CA ARG A 101 -22.31 -5.50 -12.60
C ARG A 101 -22.85 -4.96 -13.93
N GLN A 102 -22.18 -3.97 -14.52
CA GLN A 102 -22.60 -3.36 -15.79
C GLN A 102 -22.45 -4.30 -16.99
N LYS A 103 -21.51 -5.23 -16.91
CA LYS A 103 -21.29 -6.26 -17.96
C LYS A 103 -22.11 -7.52 -17.74
N GLY A 104 -22.89 -7.62 -16.65
CA GLY A 104 -23.60 -8.84 -16.28
C GLY A 104 -22.70 -10.02 -15.95
N LEU A 105 -21.47 -9.72 -15.49
CA LEU A 105 -20.49 -10.73 -15.11
C LEU A 105 -20.57 -11.04 -13.61
N PRO A 106 -20.34 -12.29 -13.19
CA PRO A 106 -20.43 -12.66 -11.80
C PRO A 106 -19.29 -12.07 -10.97
N LEU A 107 -19.61 -11.59 -9.77
CA LEU A 107 -18.65 -11.30 -8.72
C LEU A 107 -18.39 -12.58 -7.94
N TRP A 108 -17.13 -13.01 -7.84
CA TRP A 108 -16.77 -14.21 -7.09
C TRP A 108 -17.03 -14.04 -5.58
N ALA A 109 -17.64 -15.05 -4.99
CA ALA A 109 -17.77 -15.11 -3.54
C ALA A 109 -16.38 -15.20 -2.88
N LYS A 110 -16.27 -14.67 -1.67
CA LYS A 110 -14.99 -14.64 -0.93
C LYS A 110 -14.36 -16.02 -0.76
N ASP A 111 -15.15 -17.04 -0.64
CA ASP A 111 -14.79 -18.45 -0.41
C ASP A 111 -14.93 -19.33 -1.65
N SER A 112 -15.16 -18.73 -2.81
CA SER A 112 -15.18 -19.46 -4.07
C SER A 112 -13.82 -20.11 -4.36
N PRO A 113 -13.79 -21.25 -5.07
CA PRO A 113 -12.54 -21.92 -5.46
C PRO A 113 -11.57 -21.01 -6.19
N GLU A 114 -12.08 -20.15 -7.08
CA GLU A 114 -11.32 -19.19 -7.87
C GLU A 114 -10.66 -18.14 -6.99
N ALA A 115 -11.43 -17.51 -6.07
CA ALA A 115 -10.90 -16.50 -5.15
C ALA A 115 -9.89 -17.10 -4.17
N LEU A 116 -10.10 -18.35 -3.74
CA LEU A 116 -9.15 -19.09 -2.91
C LEU A 116 -7.86 -19.40 -3.67
N ALA A 117 -7.95 -19.78 -4.96
CA ALA A 117 -6.79 -20.03 -5.79
C ALA A 117 -5.91 -18.79 -5.96
N ILE A 118 -6.51 -17.60 -6.20
CA ILE A 118 -5.77 -16.32 -6.27
C ILE A 118 -5.06 -16.02 -4.96
N ARG A 119 -5.73 -16.20 -3.82
CA ARG A 119 -5.12 -15.97 -2.50
C ARG A 119 -3.98 -16.94 -2.19
N LYS A 120 -4.16 -18.22 -2.56
CA LYS A 120 -3.11 -19.23 -2.40
C LYS A 120 -1.89 -18.87 -3.26
N LYS A 121 -2.12 -18.50 -4.52
CA LYS A 121 -1.06 -18.07 -5.44
C LYS A 121 -0.32 -16.84 -4.87
N TYR A 122 -1.04 -15.79 -4.46
CA TYR A 122 -0.45 -14.62 -3.81
C TYR A 122 0.42 -14.99 -2.59
N SER A 123 0.00 -16.00 -1.81
CA SER A 123 0.76 -16.44 -0.64
C SER A 123 2.02 -17.24 -1.00
N SER A 124 2.01 -18.01 -2.11
CA SER A 124 3.15 -18.80 -2.58
C SER A 124 4.22 -17.98 -3.31
N GLU A 125 3.84 -16.91 -4.01
CA GLU A 125 4.74 -16.01 -4.74
C GLU A 125 5.61 -15.11 -3.84
N GLN A 126 5.51 -15.30 -2.52
CA GLN A 126 6.28 -14.52 -1.54
C GLN A 126 7.79 -14.74 -1.61
N SER A 127 8.26 -15.72 -2.38
CA SER A 127 9.66 -16.15 -2.37
C SER A 127 10.51 -15.56 -3.50
N ASP A 128 9.91 -15.07 -4.60
CA ASP A 128 10.67 -14.48 -5.70
C ASP A 128 9.85 -13.41 -6.46
N PRO A 129 10.18 -12.10 -6.28
CA PRO A 129 9.54 -11.01 -7.03
C PRO A 129 9.99 -10.89 -8.49
N SER A 130 10.99 -11.65 -8.93
CA SER A 130 11.67 -11.40 -10.21
C SER A 130 10.94 -11.94 -11.46
N ASP A 131 9.90 -12.78 -11.31
CA ASP A 131 9.17 -13.40 -12.44
C ASP A 131 7.81 -12.75 -12.74
N LEU A 132 7.62 -11.48 -12.36
CA LEU A 132 6.31 -10.81 -12.24
C LEU A 132 5.89 -9.99 -13.48
N ARG A 133 6.18 -10.42 -14.70
CA ARG A 133 5.68 -9.68 -15.89
C ARG A 133 4.17 -9.83 -16.12
N ASP A 134 3.55 -10.92 -15.70
CA ASP A 134 2.10 -11.13 -15.69
C ASP A 134 1.73 -12.35 -14.82
N PRO A 135 1.93 -12.30 -13.50
CA PRO A 135 1.81 -13.48 -12.64
C PRO A 135 0.41 -14.08 -12.62
N TYR A 136 -0.60 -13.31 -12.99
CA TYR A 136 -2.01 -13.71 -12.99
C TYR A 136 -2.57 -13.88 -14.40
N SER A 137 -1.72 -13.88 -15.43
CA SER A 137 -2.10 -14.02 -16.83
C SER A 137 -3.18 -13.01 -17.28
N LEU A 138 -3.13 -11.81 -16.74
CA LEU A 138 -4.14 -10.77 -16.97
C LEU A 138 -4.16 -10.29 -18.42
N LYS A 139 -3.05 -10.45 -19.15
CA LYS A 139 -2.97 -10.13 -20.57
C LYS A 139 -3.84 -11.02 -21.45
N THR A 140 -4.17 -12.23 -21.00
CA THR A 140 -4.96 -13.21 -21.75
C THR A 140 -6.27 -13.60 -21.08
N ALA A 141 -6.45 -13.27 -19.79
CA ALA A 141 -7.64 -13.59 -19.02
C ALA A 141 -8.92 -13.02 -19.63
N SER A 142 -10.07 -13.66 -19.39
CA SER A 142 -11.37 -13.07 -19.68
C SER A 142 -11.64 -11.84 -18.82
N PRO A 143 -12.55 -10.93 -19.23
CA PRO A 143 -12.86 -9.73 -18.44
C PRO A 143 -13.37 -10.07 -17.03
N GLU A 144 -14.13 -11.17 -16.88
CA GLU A 144 -14.57 -11.66 -15.58
C GLU A 144 -13.41 -12.07 -14.69
N VAL A 145 -12.54 -12.94 -15.20
CA VAL A 145 -11.38 -13.45 -14.45
C VAL A 145 -10.43 -12.32 -14.08
N ALA A 146 -10.16 -11.42 -15.02
CA ALA A 146 -9.26 -10.29 -14.77
C ALA A 146 -9.80 -9.35 -13.69
N ALA A 147 -11.08 -8.96 -13.76
CA ALA A 147 -11.71 -8.07 -12.77
C ALA A 147 -11.75 -8.72 -11.38
N ASN A 148 -12.18 -9.96 -11.27
CA ASN A 148 -12.25 -10.66 -9.99
C ASN A 148 -10.87 -10.94 -9.38
N THR A 149 -9.86 -11.22 -10.20
CA THR A 149 -8.47 -11.34 -9.74
C THR A 149 -7.98 -10.03 -9.12
N LEU A 150 -8.23 -8.89 -9.79
CA LEU A 150 -7.87 -7.57 -9.28
C LEU A 150 -8.64 -7.21 -8.01
N ILE A 151 -9.91 -7.56 -7.90
CA ILE A 151 -10.68 -7.45 -6.66
C ILE A 151 -10.01 -8.22 -5.51
N CYS A 152 -9.55 -9.46 -5.76
CA CYS A 152 -8.83 -10.24 -4.75
C CYS A 152 -7.53 -9.56 -4.31
N LEU A 153 -6.74 -9.05 -5.25
CA LEU A 153 -5.47 -8.36 -4.97
C LEU A 153 -5.67 -7.02 -4.24
N ILE A 154 -6.70 -6.25 -4.62
CA ILE A 154 -7.05 -4.99 -3.94
C ILE A 154 -7.47 -5.27 -2.48
N ASN A 155 -8.29 -6.29 -2.25
CA ASN A 155 -8.67 -6.71 -0.89
C ASN A 155 -7.43 -7.11 -0.07
N GLN A 156 -6.46 -7.79 -0.69
CA GLN A 156 -5.19 -8.14 -0.02
C GLN A 156 -4.36 -6.90 0.32
N ALA A 157 -4.23 -5.93 -0.60
CA ALA A 157 -3.55 -4.66 -0.35
C ALA A 157 -4.23 -3.86 0.78
N SER A 158 -5.56 -3.76 0.76
CA SER A 158 -6.36 -3.08 1.77
C SER A 158 -6.22 -3.74 3.16
N TYR A 159 -6.16 -5.06 3.23
CA TYR A 159 -5.87 -5.79 4.47
C TYR A 159 -4.48 -5.45 5.02
N LEU A 160 -3.46 -5.46 4.17
CA LEU A 160 -2.09 -5.12 4.56
C LEU A 160 -1.97 -3.66 5.04
N LEU A 161 -2.65 -2.73 4.37
CA LEU A 161 -2.72 -1.33 4.80
C LEU A 161 -3.44 -1.17 6.13
N GLY A 162 -4.52 -1.92 6.36
CA GLY A 162 -5.22 -1.93 7.65
C GLY A 162 -4.29 -2.39 8.80
N ARG A 163 -3.50 -3.45 8.58
CA ARG A 163 -2.49 -3.91 9.54
C ARG A 163 -1.37 -2.88 9.74
N GLN A 164 -0.95 -2.20 8.69
CA GLN A 164 0.04 -1.14 8.76
C GLN A 164 -0.48 0.05 9.58
N LEU A 165 -1.71 0.49 9.34
CA LEU A 165 -2.35 1.58 10.11
C LEU A 165 -2.41 1.26 11.61
N GLN A 166 -2.85 0.06 11.97
CA GLN A 166 -2.88 -0.38 13.38
C GLN A 166 -1.50 -0.31 14.04
N ARG A 167 -0.44 -0.76 13.32
CA ARG A 167 0.93 -0.69 13.81
C ARG A 167 1.40 0.77 13.99
N LEU A 168 1.10 1.63 13.01
CA LEU A 168 1.48 3.05 13.05
C LEU A 168 0.77 3.79 14.17
N GLU A 169 -0.50 3.50 14.41
CA GLU A 169 -1.27 4.02 15.53
C GLU A 169 -0.63 3.63 16.88
N GLN A 170 -0.35 2.36 17.08
CA GLN A 170 0.32 1.86 18.27
C GLN A 170 1.68 2.55 18.49
N GLN A 171 2.49 2.66 17.45
CA GLN A 171 3.77 3.36 17.53
C GLN A 171 3.60 4.85 17.88
N PHE A 172 2.58 5.50 17.33
CA PHE A 172 2.31 6.90 17.63
C PHE A 172 1.92 7.11 19.09
N LEU A 173 1.07 6.22 19.63
CA LEU A 173 0.61 6.28 21.02
C LEU A 173 1.74 5.98 22.01
N THR A 174 2.64 5.04 21.70
CA THR A 174 3.70 4.62 22.62
C THR A 174 4.96 5.48 22.55
N GLU A 175 5.36 5.88 21.36
CA GLU A 175 6.63 6.60 21.12
C GLU A 175 6.45 8.11 20.96
N GLY A 176 5.23 8.56 20.77
CA GLY A 176 4.90 9.97 20.49
C GLY A 176 5.32 10.42 19.09
N GLY A 177 5.08 11.70 18.80
CA GLY A 177 5.42 12.33 17.53
C GLY A 177 6.85 12.88 17.46
N PHE A 178 7.19 13.48 16.33
CA PHE A 178 8.49 14.13 16.11
C PHE A 178 8.71 15.31 17.08
N THR A 179 7.68 16.12 17.33
CA THR A 179 7.76 17.29 18.23
C THR A 179 8.12 16.89 19.65
N GLU A 180 7.55 15.81 20.17
CA GLU A 180 7.86 15.31 21.51
C GLU A 180 9.29 14.78 21.60
N ARG A 181 9.75 14.07 20.57
CA ARG A 181 11.16 13.62 20.49
C ARG A 181 12.12 14.79 20.40
N LEU A 182 11.80 15.79 19.59
CA LEU A 182 12.59 17.04 19.47
C LEU A 182 12.70 17.74 20.83
N TYR A 183 11.59 17.88 21.54
CA TYR A 183 11.58 18.49 22.88
C TYR A 183 12.47 17.72 23.86
N LYS A 184 12.32 16.39 23.92
CA LYS A 184 13.15 15.54 24.79
C LYS A 184 14.63 15.66 24.45
N ALA A 185 15.01 15.59 23.17
CA ALA A 185 16.39 15.70 22.71
C ALA A 185 17.00 17.07 23.06
N ARG A 186 16.27 18.18 22.84
CA ARG A 186 16.73 19.53 23.20
C ARG A 186 16.90 19.70 24.71
N THR A 187 15.97 19.16 25.49
CA THR A 187 16.04 19.23 26.95
C THR A 187 17.26 18.46 27.48
N GLN A 188 17.52 17.29 26.89
CA GLN A 188 18.69 16.47 27.28
C GLN A 188 20.00 17.17 26.88
N ALA A 189 20.12 17.71 25.69
CA ALA A 189 21.29 18.44 25.21
C ALA A 189 21.61 19.70 26.06
N ARG A 190 20.58 20.36 26.65
CA ARG A 190 20.78 21.48 27.55
C ARG A 190 21.29 21.07 28.94
N LYS A 191 20.97 19.87 29.39
CA LYS A 191 21.44 19.37 30.72
C LYS A 191 22.89 18.88 30.67
N THR A 192 23.41 18.59 29.48
CA THR A 192 24.77 18.06 29.27
C THR A 192 25.79 19.20 28.99
N ARG A 193 25.32 20.44 28.84
CA ARG A 193 26.13 21.68 28.80
C ARG A 193 26.23 22.31 30.16
#